data_e6e776ff6f7858060c159ef6bad2445a
#
_entry.id   e6e776ff6f7858060c159ef6bad2445a
#
_cell.length_a   1.000
_cell.length_b   1.000
_cell.length_c   1.000
_cell.angle_alpha   90.00
_cell.angle_beta   90.00
_cell.angle_gamma   90.00
#
_symmetry.space_group_name_H-M   'P 1'
#
loop_
_entity.id
_entity.type
_entity.pdbx_description
1 polymer ?
#
loop_
_entity_poly.entity_id
_entity_poly.type
_entity_poly.pdbx_seq_one_letter_code
_entity_poly.pdbx_strand_id
1 'polypeptide(L)'
;DSLFNKADKCLYIAKNKGKNRYIIYDAQKHGDFLDDMGRKGFSMAPIKKGETLAQEVADMSINLIKNGSSVLDNVLQRACKAFEIDGIRIYNGTTGRLIEYYGNYVKLPDINDIVNTKEFLGMFDKNHYMTIVYTSNIESFNKKLYDETIQSNIGGMIYSYFTNQAGDNIIASYDTFNKGFRWNESDKNYIMTLTKVIASVL
;
A
#
# COMPACT_ATOMS: atom_id res chain seq x y z
N ASP A 1 5.46 40.55 -4.01
CA ASP A 1 5.42 39.10 -3.99
C ASP A 1 5.44 38.57 -5.41
N SER A 2 6.42 37.71 -5.72
CA SER A 2 6.56 37.20 -7.10
C SER A 2 5.41 36.25 -7.47
N LEU A 3 5.08 36.17 -8.76
CA LEU A 3 4.09 35.22 -9.30
C LEU A 3 4.43 33.78 -8.90
N PHE A 4 5.71 33.44 -8.82
CA PHE A 4 6.22 32.14 -8.37
C PHE A 4 5.79 31.81 -6.92
N ASN A 5 5.86 32.77 -5.99
CA ASN A 5 5.42 32.54 -4.62
C ASN A 5 3.92 32.21 -4.55
N LYS A 6 3.10 32.88 -5.36
CA LYS A 6 1.65 32.63 -5.42
C LYS A 6 1.35 31.26 -6.02
N ALA A 7 2.05 30.86 -7.07
CA ALA A 7 1.89 29.57 -7.70
C ALA A 7 2.30 28.42 -6.75
N ASP A 8 3.43 28.57 -6.06
CA ASP A 8 3.92 27.56 -5.11
C ASP A 8 2.97 27.37 -3.92
N LYS A 9 2.34 28.48 -3.45
CA LYS A 9 1.28 28.45 -2.44
C LYS A 9 0.05 27.66 -2.88
N CYS A 10 -0.43 27.93 -4.08
CA CYS A 10 -1.57 27.21 -4.64
C CYS A 10 -1.26 25.72 -4.81
N LEU A 11 -0.05 25.38 -5.23
CA LEU A 11 0.40 23.99 -5.36
C LEU A 11 0.46 23.29 -4.01
N TYR A 12 0.95 23.95 -2.97
CA TYR A 12 0.99 23.41 -1.60
C TYR A 12 -0.42 23.16 -1.06
N ILE A 13 -1.36 24.12 -1.22
CA ILE A 13 -2.74 23.97 -0.80
C ILE A 13 -3.42 22.81 -1.55
N ALA A 14 -3.18 22.68 -2.86
CA ALA A 14 -3.72 21.60 -3.66
C ALA A 14 -3.23 20.22 -3.18
N LYS A 15 -1.94 20.10 -2.83
CA LYS A 15 -1.34 18.90 -2.28
C LYS A 15 -1.96 18.49 -0.94
N ASN A 16 -2.14 19.46 -0.02
CA ASN A 16 -2.70 19.20 1.31
C ASN A 16 -4.21 18.91 1.31
N LYS A 17 -4.92 19.36 0.28
CA LYS A 17 -6.38 19.09 0.11
C LYS A 17 -6.67 17.83 -0.70
N GLY A 18 -5.71 16.89 -0.78
CA GLY A 18 -5.93 15.57 -1.38
C GLY A 18 -5.51 15.46 -2.84
N LYS A 19 -4.61 16.34 -3.33
CA LYS A 19 -4.06 16.29 -4.70
C LYS A 19 -5.16 16.29 -5.80
N ASN A 20 -4.80 16.07 -7.07
CA ASN A 20 -5.71 15.98 -8.22
C ASN A 20 -6.74 17.12 -8.32
N ARG A 21 -6.30 18.34 -8.01
CA ARG A 21 -7.10 19.59 -8.12
C ARG A 21 -6.20 20.78 -8.41
N TYR A 22 -6.78 21.81 -9.01
CA TYR A 22 -6.12 23.11 -9.13
C TYR A 22 -6.68 24.08 -8.07
N ILE A 23 -5.86 25.03 -7.68
CA ILE A 23 -6.25 26.13 -6.78
C ILE A 23 -5.97 27.43 -7.53
N ILE A 24 -6.98 28.28 -7.63
CA ILE A 24 -6.81 29.65 -8.13
C ILE A 24 -6.44 30.52 -6.94
N TYR A 25 -5.36 31.30 -7.07
CA TYR A 25 -4.92 32.21 -6.02
C TYR A 25 -5.98 33.27 -5.75
N ASP A 26 -6.37 33.40 -4.48
CA ASP A 26 -7.28 34.43 -3.97
C ASP A 26 -6.59 35.08 -2.76
N ALA A 27 -6.30 36.37 -2.89
CA ALA A 27 -5.56 37.12 -1.84
C ALA A 27 -6.32 37.15 -0.50
N GLN A 28 -7.64 37.20 -0.52
CA GLN A 28 -8.45 37.26 0.70
C GLN A 28 -8.51 35.89 1.42
N LYS A 29 -8.49 34.79 0.68
CA LYS A 29 -8.56 33.44 1.24
C LYS A 29 -7.20 32.82 1.53
N HIS A 30 -6.15 33.27 0.84
CA HIS A 30 -4.82 32.67 0.89
C HIS A 30 -3.74 33.64 1.39
N GLY A 31 -4.08 34.94 1.62
CA GLY A 31 -3.16 35.96 2.12
C GLY A 31 -2.75 35.71 3.57
N ASP A 32 -3.73 35.49 4.45
CA ASP A 32 -3.51 35.30 5.90
C ASP A 32 -2.81 33.97 6.23
N PHE A 33 -2.96 32.98 5.39
CA PHE A 33 -2.28 31.68 5.53
C PHE A 33 -0.75 31.79 5.46
N LEU A 34 -0.22 32.91 4.98
CA LEU A 34 1.20 33.16 4.82
C LEU A 34 1.81 33.92 5.99
N ASP A 35 1.05 34.78 6.61
CA ASP A 35 1.52 35.51 7.80
C ASP A 35 1.68 34.53 8.98
N ASP A 36 0.85 33.50 9.04
CA ASP A 36 0.94 32.43 10.04
C ASP A 36 2.10 31.46 9.78
N MET A 37 2.45 31.19 8.51
CA MET A 37 3.62 30.39 8.14
C MET A 37 4.96 31.16 8.27
N GLY A 38 4.94 32.45 8.07
CA GLY A 38 6.13 33.30 8.22
C GLY A 38 6.50 33.58 9.69
N ARG A 39 5.53 33.48 10.62
CA ARG A 39 5.75 33.71 12.07
C ARG A 39 6.13 32.44 12.83
N LYS A 40 5.73 31.28 12.36
CA LYS A 40 6.27 29.97 12.79
C LYS A 40 7.45 29.67 11.89
N GLY A 41 8.64 30.12 12.28
CA GLY A 41 9.87 29.90 11.52
C GLY A 41 9.88 28.48 10.94
N PHE A 42 10.36 28.35 9.72
CA PHE A 42 10.57 27.08 9.00
C PHE A 42 11.39 26.14 9.90
N SER A 43 10.70 25.54 10.83
CA SER A 43 11.20 24.48 11.66
C SER A 43 10.78 23.20 10.96
N MET A 44 11.75 22.59 10.32
CA MET A 44 11.74 21.29 9.70
C MET A 44 10.91 21.19 8.41
N ALA A 45 11.63 20.93 7.32
CA ALA A 45 11.03 20.24 6.19
C ALA A 45 10.18 19.08 6.74
N PRO A 46 8.90 18.93 6.31
CA PRO A 46 8.14 17.76 6.73
C PRO A 46 8.99 16.55 6.39
N ILE A 47 9.23 15.68 7.38
CA ILE A 47 9.92 14.42 7.18
C ILE A 47 9.28 13.84 5.94
N LYS A 48 10.05 13.62 4.88
CA LYS A 48 9.48 13.16 3.61
C LYS A 48 8.76 11.88 3.93
N LYS A 49 7.51 11.74 3.50
CA LYS A 49 6.70 10.53 3.75
C LYS A 49 7.50 9.25 3.46
N GLY A 50 8.41 9.28 2.47
CA GLY A 50 9.31 8.19 2.15
C GLY A 50 10.36 7.86 3.22
N GLU A 51 10.87 8.85 3.98
CA GLU A 51 11.84 8.61 5.05
C GLU A 51 11.16 7.94 6.25
N THR A 52 9.94 8.38 6.59
CA THR A 52 9.14 7.76 7.65
C THR A 52 8.73 6.33 7.25
N LEU A 53 8.32 6.10 6.00
CA LEU A 53 7.93 4.78 5.53
C LEU A 53 9.13 3.82 5.49
N ALA A 54 10.32 4.28 5.07
CA ALA A 54 11.54 3.49 5.10
C ALA A 54 11.88 3.03 6.53
N GLN A 55 11.79 3.93 7.50
CA GLN A 55 12.04 3.61 8.91
C GLN A 55 11.00 2.61 9.43
N GLU A 56 9.71 2.81 9.16
CA GLU A 56 8.65 1.88 9.57
C GLU A 56 8.86 0.47 8.99
N VAL A 57 9.21 0.37 7.71
CA VAL A 57 9.47 -0.93 7.06
C VAL A 57 10.73 -1.58 7.65
N ALA A 58 11.78 -0.82 7.93
CA ALA A 58 12.98 -1.34 8.57
C ALA A 58 12.68 -1.88 9.98
N ASP A 59 11.94 -1.12 10.79
CA ASP A 59 11.57 -1.52 12.16
C ASP A 59 10.67 -2.76 12.17
N MET A 60 9.69 -2.84 11.26
CA MET A 60 8.85 -4.03 11.08
C MET A 60 9.67 -5.24 10.66
N SER A 61 10.62 -5.06 9.74
CA SER A 61 11.50 -6.12 9.27
C SER A 61 12.41 -6.65 10.39
N ILE A 62 13.00 -5.76 11.17
CA ILE A 62 13.83 -6.14 12.34
C ILE A 62 12.99 -6.89 13.37
N ASN A 63 11.76 -6.44 13.63
CA ASN A 63 10.86 -7.10 14.55
C ASN A 63 10.52 -8.53 14.11
N LEU A 64 10.19 -8.73 12.82
CA LEU A 64 9.94 -10.05 12.25
C LEU A 64 11.16 -10.96 12.34
N ILE A 65 12.33 -10.48 11.97
CA ILE A 65 13.58 -11.26 12.01
C ILE A 65 13.90 -11.72 13.44
N LYS A 66 13.66 -10.87 14.46
CA LYS A 66 13.96 -11.18 15.86
C LYS A 66 12.93 -12.12 16.49
N ASN A 67 11.67 -11.99 16.17
CA ASN A 67 10.55 -12.62 16.89
C ASN A 67 9.77 -13.64 16.04
N GLY A 68 10.14 -13.81 14.76
CA GLY A 68 9.48 -14.74 13.85
C GLY A 68 8.02 -14.38 13.56
N SER A 69 7.24 -15.38 13.17
CA SER A 69 5.82 -15.21 12.82
C SER A 69 4.91 -14.84 14.01
N SER A 70 5.38 -14.94 15.25
CA SER A 70 4.58 -14.60 16.44
C SER A 70 4.15 -13.13 16.51
N VAL A 71 4.83 -12.24 15.78
CA VAL A 71 4.51 -10.80 15.71
C VAL A 71 3.84 -10.39 14.39
N LEU A 72 3.47 -11.35 13.55
CA LEU A 72 2.97 -11.08 12.20
C LEU A 72 1.71 -10.20 12.22
N ASP A 73 0.71 -10.51 13.05
CA ASP A 73 -0.51 -9.70 13.18
C ASP A 73 -0.19 -8.21 13.48
N ASN A 74 0.69 -7.96 14.45
CA ASN A 74 1.13 -6.60 14.80
C ASN A 74 1.84 -5.91 13.62
N VAL A 75 2.65 -6.65 12.88
CA VAL A 75 3.35 -6.13 11.69
C VAL A 75 2.35 -5.78 10.59
N LEU A 76 1.35 -6.63 10.32
CA LEU A 76 0.31 -6.34 9.33
C LEU A 76 -0.49 -5.10 9.71
N GLN A 77 -0.84 -4.94 10.99
CA GLN A 77 -1.52 -3.74 11.49
C GLN A 77 -0.70 -2.46 11.27
N ARG A 78 0.60 -2.50 11.59
CA ARG A 78 1.51 -1.36 11.37
C ARG A 78 1.68 -1.05 9.88
N ALA A 79 1.81 -2.09 9.05
CA ALA A 79 1.95 -1.95 7.61
C ALA A 79 0.73 -1.29 6.98
N CYS A 80 -0.50 -1.67 7.38
CA CYS A 80 -1.71 -1.00 6.91
C CYS A 80 -1.68 0.50 7.19
N LYS A 81 -1.23 0.92 8.37
CA LYS A 81 -1.10 2.34 8.72
C LYS A 81 -0.01 3.03 7.91
N ALA A 82 1.17 2.40 7.78
CA ALA A 82 2.31 2.97 7.10
C ALA A 82 2.08 3.15 5.59
N PHE A 83 1.44 2.18 4.95
CA PHE A 83 1.08 2.23 3.53
C PHE A 83 -0.23 2.96 3.24
N GLU A 84 -0.99 3.35 4.28
CA GLU A 84 -2.32 3.98 4.14
C GLU A 84 -3.30 3.11 3.34
N ILE A 85 -3.35 1.81 3.66
CA ILE A 85 -4.20 0.80 3.04
C ILE A 85 -5.15 0.19 4.06
N ASP A 86 -6.17 -0.53 3.57
CA ASP A 86 -7.28 -0.99 4.38
C ASP A 86 -7.12 -2.42 4.88
N GLY A 87 -6.24 -3.21 4.23
CA GLY A 87 -6.00 -4.59 4.66
C GLY A 87 -4.80 -5.25 3.99
N ILE A 88 -4.33 -6.34 4.63
CA ILE A 88 -3.28 -7.22 4.11
C ILE A 88 -3.70 -8.66 4.36
N ARG A 89 -3.44 -9.54 3.38
CA ARG A 89 -3.68 -10.99 3.46
C ARG A 89 -2.42 -11.73 3.04
N ILE A 90 -2.05 -12.75 3.80
CA ILE A 90 -0.87 -13.58 3.52
C ILE A 90 -1.33 -15.00 3.21
N TYR A 91 -0.90 -15.54 2.10
CA TYR A 91 -1.21 -16.90 1.64
C TYR A 91 0.05 -17.74 1.47
N ASN A 92 -0.07 -19.03 1.75
CA ASN A 92 0.84 -20.02 1.19
C ASN A 92 0.39 -20.31 -0.25
N GLY A 93 1.09 -19.79 -1.24
CA GLY A 93 0.77 -19.94 -2.65
C GLY A 93 1.03 -21.36 -3.20
N THR A 94 1.74 -22.23 -2.46
CA THR A 94 1.92 -23.64 -2.81
C THR A 94 0.68 -24.45 -2.45
N THR A 95 0.10 -24.21 -1.29
CA THR A 95 -1.09 -24.94 -0.80
C THR A 95 -2.41 -24.20 -1.03
N GLY A 96 -2.37 -22.92 -1.37
CA GLY A 96 -3.54 -22.04 -1.48
C GLY A 96 -4.05 -21.51 -0.14
N ARG A 97 -3.49 -21.95 0.98
CA ARG A 97 -4.02 -21.65 2.32
C ARG A 97 -3.75 -20.20 2.75
N LEU A 98 -4.79 -19.51 3.24
CA LEU A 98 -4.62 -18.25 3.98
C LEU A 98 -3.86 -18.54 5.28
N ILE A 99 -2.76 -17.81 5.52
CA ILE A 99 -1.91 -17.92 6.71
C ILE A 99 -2.36 -16.93 7.76
N GLU A 100 -2.48 -15.66 7.37
CA GLU A 100 -2.80 -14.56 8.28
C GLU A 100 -3.44 -13.42 7.49
N TYR A 101 -4.18 -12.56 8.17
CA TYR A 101 -4.71 -11.32 7.58
C TYR A 101 -4.93 -10.24 8.63
N TYR A 102 -4.93 -9.00 8.18
CA TYR A 102 -5.37 -7.83 8.94
C TYR A 102 -6.21 -6.91 8.07
N GLY A 103 -7.31 -6.36 8.59
CA GLY A 103 -8.17 -5.39 7.91
C GLY A 103 -9.66 -5.60 8.18
N ASN A 104 -10.45 -4.57 7.91
CA ASN A 104 -11.90 -4.55 8.15
C ASN A 104 -12.67 -4.98 6.88
N TYR A 105 -12.43 -6.19 6.40
CA TYR A 105 -13.15 -6.73 5.25
C TYR A 105 -14.62 -6.97 5.58
N VAL A 106 -15.53 -6.56 4.67
CA VAL A 106 -16.97 -6.91 4.77
C VAL A 106 -17.15 -8.43 4.70
N LYS A 107 -16.40 -9.06 3.80
CA LYS A 107 -16.24 -10.50 3.66
C LYS A 107 -14.80 -10.76 3.28
N LEU A 108 -14.15 -11.70 3.94
CA LEU A 108 -12.79 -12.10 3.53
C LEU A 108 -12.85 -12.85 2.19
N PRO A 109 -12.07 -12.46 1.17
CA PRO A 109 -12.10 -13.13 -0.13
C PRO A 109 -11.65 -14.60 -0.03
N ASP A 110 -12.45 -15.52 -0.55
CA ASP A 110 -12.07 -16.94 -0.68
C ASP A 110 -11.41 -17.20 -2.04
N ILE A 111 -10.11 -17.02 -2.09
CA ILE A 111 -9.27 -17.21 -3.28
C ILE A 111 -8.24 -18.33 -3.10
N ASN A 112 -8.44 -19.21 -2.14
CA ASN A 112 -7.50 -20.27 -1.78
C ASN A 112 -7.15 -21.20 -2.96
N ASP A 113 -8.12 -21.49 -3.81
CA ASP A 113 -7.96 -22.32 -5.02
C ASP A 113 -7.44 -21.53 -6.24
N ILE A 114 -7.22 -20.24 -6.11
CA ILE A 114 -6.70 -19.35 -7.16
C ILE A 114 -5.22 -19.10 -6.95
N VAL A 115 -4.82 -18.71 -5.74
CA VAL A 115 -3.46 -18.24 -5.44
C VAL A 115 -2.38 -19.33 -5.62
N ASN A 116 -2.75 -20.60 -5.65
CA ASN A 116 -1.84 -21.72 -5.88
C ASN A 116 -1.75 -22.15 -7.36
N THR A 117 -2.41 -21.44 -8.28
CA THR A 117 -2.40 -21.78 -9.70
C THR A 117 -1.21 -21.18 -10.44
N LYS A 118 -0.74 -21.87 -11.49
CA LYS A 118 0.32 -21.34 -12.37
C LYS A 118 -0.14 -20.09 -13.10
N GLU A 119 -1.41 -20.01 -13.46
CA GLU A 119 -2.03 -18.87 -14.11
C GLU A 119 -1.94 -17.63 -13.23
N PHE A 120 -2.28 -17.75 -11.94
CA PHE A 120 -2.17 -16.64 -11.00
C PHE A 120 -0.72 -16.19 -10.81
N LEU A 121 0.20 -17.12 -10.58
CA LEU A 121 1.63 -16.81 -10.46
C LEU A 121 2.23 -16.22 -11.74
N GLY A 122 1.71 -16.61 -12.90
CA GLY A 122 2.10 -16.06 -14.20
C GLY A 122 1.68 -14.61 -14.44
N MET A 123 0.81 -14.04 -13.59
CA MET A 123 0.38 -12.64 -13.68
C MET A 123 1.38 -11.66 -13.03
N PHE A 124 2.32 -12.16 -12.24
CA PHE A 124 3.33 -11.33 -11.61
C PHE A 124 4.40 -10.90 -12.63
N ASP A 125 4.88 -9.68 -12.46
CA ASP A 125 5.99 -9.18 -13.27
C ASP A 125 7.35 -9.74 -12.79
N LYS A 126 8.42 -9.37 -13.50
CA LYS A 126 9.80 -9.77 -13.16
C LYS A 126 10.29 -9.28 -11.78
N ASN A 127 9.59 -8.33 -11.19
CA ASN A 127 9.89 -7.78 -9.87
C ASN A 127 9.06 -8.43 -8.76
N HIS A 128 8.36 -9.55 -9.06
CA HIS A 128 7.55 -10.29 -8.10
C HIS A 128 6.36 -9.52 -7.53
N TYR A 129 5.77 -8.58 -8.27
CA TYR A 129 4.51 -7.96 -7.90
C TYR A 129 3.51 -7.89 -9.07
N MET A 130 2.24 -7.80 -8.71
CA MET A 130 1.11 -7.60 -9.61
C MET A 130 0.23 -6.50 -9.04
N THR A 131 -0.03 -5.44 -9.81
CA THR A 131 -0.84 -4.30 -9.37
C THR A 131 -2.18 -4.27 -10.07
N ILE A 132 -3.27 -4.21 -9.31
CA ILE A 132 -4.64 -4.08 -9.79
C ILE A 132 -5.21 -2.76 -9.25
N VAL A 133 -5.24 -1.75 -10.10
CA VAL A 133 -5.75 -0.41 -9.75
C VAL A 133 -7.27 -0.37 -9.79
N TYR A 134 -7.86 -1.10 -10.71
CA TYR A 134 -9.31 -1.23 -10.87
C TYR A 134 -9.68 -2.71 -10.92
N THR A 135 -10.53 -3.12 -10.01
CA THR A 135 -10.97 -4.52 -9.90
C THR A 135 -11.69 -5.03 -11.15
N SER A 136 -12.37 -4.14 -11.89
CA SER A 136 -12.96 -4.50 -13.19
C SER A 136 -11.97 -5.08 -14.20
N ASN A 137 -10.67 -4.78 -14.05
CA ASN A 137 -9.65 -5.29 -14.95
C ASN A 137 -9.38 -6.79 -14.79
N ILE A 138 -9.78 -7.40 -13.66
CA ILE A 138 -9.58 -8.84 -13.42
C ILE A 138 -10.75 -9.71 -13.88
N GLU A 139 -11.90 -9.14 -14.19
CA GLU A 139 -13.08 -9.92 -14.61
C GLU A 139 -12.81 -10.79 -15.84
N SER A 140 -12.05 -10.26 -16.80
CA SER A 140 -11.70 -10.98 -18.03
C SER A 140 -10.64 -12.08 -17.83
N PHE A 141 -9.86 -12.02 -16.74
CA PHE A 141 -8.82 -13.00 -16.45
C PHE A 141 -9.34 -14.12 -15.56
N ASN A 142 -10.05 -13.75 -14.49
CA ASN A 142 -10.53 -14.70 -13.49
C ASN A 142 -11.81 -14.17 -12.84
N LYS A 143 -12.94 -14.72 -13.27
CA LYS A 143 -14.27 -14.33 -12.81
C LYS A 143 -14.43 -14.55 -11.32
N LYS A 144 -13.94 -15.67 -10.76
CA LYS A 144 -14.03 -15.94 -9.31
C LYS A 144 -13.24 -14.91 -8.49
N LEU A 145 -12.01 -14.61 -8.90
CA LEU A 145 -11.19 -13.57 -8.23
C LEU A 145 -11.92 -12.22 -8.26
N TYR A 146 -12.53 -11.86 -9.39
CA TYR A 146 -13.31 -10.65 -9.51
C TYR A 146 -14.50 -10.64 -8.55
N ASP A 147 -15.32 -11.68 -8.54
CA ASP A 147 -16.52 -11.78 -7.71
C ASP A 147 -16.18 -11.72 -6.22
N GLU A 148 -15.16 -12.47 -5.78
CA GLU A 148 -14.68 -12.43 -4.39
C GLU A 148 -14.15 -11.04 -4.01
N THR A 149 -13.41 -10.37 -4.90
CA THR A 149 -12.89 -9.03 -4.68
C THR A 149 -14.01 -8.00 -4.51
N ILE A 150 -15.05 -8.07 -5.36
CA ILE A 150 -16.22 -7.17 -5.28
C ILE A 150 -17.02 -7.41 -3.99
N GLN A 151 -17.28 -8.67 -3.64
CA GLN A 151 -17.99 -9.02 -2.40
C GLN A 151 -17.26 -8.56 -1.14
N SER A 152 -15.93 -8.47 -1.21
CA SER A 152 -15.08 -8.00 -0.12
C SER A 152 -14.89 -6.47 -0.09
N ASN A 153 -15.54 -5.74 -1.02
CA ASN A 153 -15.44 -4.28 -1.20
C ASN A 153 -14.00 -3.79 -1.48
N ILE A 154 -13.15 -4.63 -2.07
CA ILE A 154 -11.79 -4.24 -2.43
C ILE A 154 -11.83 -3.43 -3.73
N GLY A 155 -11.30 -2.20 -3.69
CA GLY A 155 -11.27 -1.28 -4.83
C GLY A 155 -10.01 -1.40 -5.68
N GLY A 156 -8.90 -1.80 -5.07
CA GLY A 156 -7.61 -2.02 -5.71
C GLY A 156 -6.68 -2.83 -4.82
N MET A 157 -5.67 -3.46 -5.40
CA MET A 157 -4.71 -4.26 -4.64
C MET A 157 -3.36 -4.35 -5.34
N ILE A 158 -2.33 -4.63 -4.56
CA ILE A 158 -1.03 -5.08 -5.05
C ILE A 158 -0.69 -6.40 -4.37
N TYR A 159 -0.38 -7.40 -5.18
CA TYR A 159 0.18 -8.65 -4.71
C TYR A 159 1.70 -8.63 -4.85
N SER A 160 2.38 -9.24 -3.90
CA SER A 160 3.81 -9.54 -3.99
C SER A 160 4.06 -10.96 -3.51
N TYR A 161 5.05 -11.68 -4.07
CA TYR A 161 5.39 -13.01 -3.58
C TYR A 161 6.89 -13.23 -3.51
N PHE A 162 7.30 -14.10 -2.58
CA PHE A 162 8.64 -14.61 -2.46
C PHE A 162 8.62 -16.07 -1.97
N THR A 163 9.59 -16.84 -2.40
CA THR A 163 9.74 -18.23 -1.95
C THR A 163 10.46 -18.26 -0.60
N ASN A 164 9.92 -18.99 0.37
CA ASN A 164 10.53 -19.19 1.68
C ASN A 164 11.64 -20.26 1.65
N GLN A 165 12.26 -20.53 2.79
CA GLN A 165 13.35 -21.53 2.90
C GLN A 165 12.84 -22.97 2.67
N ALA A 166 11.56 -23.24 2.90
CA ALA A 166 10.95 -24.55 2.65
C ALA A 166 10.60 -24.79 1.18
N GLY A 167 10.73 -23.75 0.33
CA GLY A 167 10.37 -23.81 -1.09
C GLY A 167 8.91 -23.41 -1.37
N ASP A 168 8.16 -22.96 -0.36
CA ASP A 168 6.79 -22.48 -0.55
C ASP A 168 6.77 -21.04 -1.05
N ASN A 169 5.84 -20.75 -1.97
CA ASN A 169 5.57 -19.37 -2.37
C ASN A 169 4.69 -18.70 -1.31
N ILE A 170 5.20 -17.67 -0.67
CA ILE A 170 4.44 -16.82 0.25
C ILE A 170 3.96 -15.59 -0.52
N ILE A 171 2.64 -15.42 -0.60
CA ILE A 171 1.97 -14.36 -1.35
C ILE A 171 1.34 -13.39 -0.37
N ALA A 172 1.66 -12.12 -0.48
CA ALA A 172 1.02 -11.03 0.26
C ALA A 172 0.14 -10.20 -0.66
N SER A 173 -1.11 -9.95 -0.27
CA SER A 173 -2.01 -8.98 -0.90
C SER A 173 -2.11 -7.75 -0.01
N TYR A 174 -1.90 -6.58 -0.56
CA TYR A 174 -2.05 -5.28 0.09
C TYR A 174 -3.25 -4.60 -0.55
N ASP A 175 -4.34 -4.47 0.21
CA ASP A 175 -5.66 -4.15 -0.31
C ASP A 175 -6.10 -2.73 0.07
N THR A 176 -6.74 -2.04 -0.86
CA THR A 176 -7.43 -0.78 -0.59
C THR A 176 -8.90 -0.87 -1.00
N PHE A 177 -9.79 -0.28 -0.18
CA PHE A 177 -11.22 -0.19 -0.52
C PHE A 177 -11.49 1.01 -1.44
N ASN A 178 -10.52 1.90 -1.62
CA ASN A 178 -10.60 3.04 -2.52
C ASN A 178 -10.35 2.62 -3.97
N LYS A 179 -11.33 2.81 -4.84
CA LYS A 179 -11.16 2.58 -6.29
C LYS A 179 -10.17 3.57 -6.89
N GLY A 180 -9.29 3.08 -7.75
CA GLY A 180 -8.31 3.91 -8.44
C GLY A 180 -7.13 4.36 -7.59
N PHE A 181 -6.92 3.78 -6.41
CA PHE A 181 -5.73 4.00 -5.61
C PHE A 181 -4.48 3.57 -6.39
N ARG A 182 -3.42 4.37 -6.32
CA ARG A 182 -2.18 4.11 -7.04
C ARG A 182 -0.99 4.11 -6.08
N TRP A 183 -0.30 3.00 -6.04
CA TRP A 183 0.99 2.88 -5.38
C TRP A 183 2.07 3.56 -6.23
N ASN A 184 2.91 4.38 -5.62
CA ASN A 184 4.12 4.88 -6.28
C ASN A 184 5.22 3.80 -6.27
N GLU A 185 6.29 4.01 -7.02
CA GLU A 185 7.39 3.03 -7.13
C GLU A 185 8.10 2.79 -5.78
N SER A 186 8.16 3.81 -4.93
CA SER A 186 8.73 3.67 -3.58
C SER A 186 7.89 2.75 -2.71
N ASP A 187 6.56 2.92 -2.73
CA ASP A 187 5.63 2.06 -1.98
C ASP A 187 5.76 0.60 -2.43
N LYS A 188 5.82 0.34 -3.74
CA LYS A 188 6.02 -1.01 -4.29
C LYS A 188 7.30 -1.66 -3.81
N ASN A 189 8.43 -0.91 -3.82
CA ASN A 189 9.71 -1.40 -3.34
C ASN A 189 9.67 -1.77 -1.85
N TYR A 190 9.00 -0.97 -1.02
CA TYR A 190 8.83 -1.27 0.41
C TYR A 190 7.91 -2.45 0.65
N ILE A 191 6.82 -2.58 -0.12
CA ILE A 191 5.92 -3.74 -0.12
C ILE A 191 6.70 -5.02 -0.44
N MET A 192 7.50 -5.01 -1.50
CA MET A 192 8.35 -6.15 -1.87
C MET A 192 9.35 -6.51 -0.76
N THR A 193 9.99 -5.49 -0.17
CA THR A 193 10.94 -5.69 0.93
C THR A 193 10.26 -6.34 2.13
N LEU A 194 9.10 -5.82 2.55
CA LEU A 194 8.36 -6.38 3.68
C LEU A 194 7.87 -7.81 3.38
N THR A 195 7.32 -8.05 2.18
CA THR A 195 6.87 -9.39 1.77
C THR A 195 8.02 -10.39 1.79
N LYS A 196 9.20 -10.01 1.33
CA LYS A 196 10.40 -10.86 1.35
C LYS A 196 10.79 -11.24 2.78
N VAL A 197 10.74 -10.29 3.72
CA VAL A 197 11.02 -10.56 5.13
C VAL A 197 9.93 -11.45 5.75
N ILE A 198 8.64 -11.20 5.47
CA ILE A 198 7.54 -12.06 5.90
C ILE A 198 7.78 -13.50 5.40
N ALA A 199 8.10 -13.68 4.12
CA ALA A 199 8.37 -15.00 3.56
C ALA A 199 9.58 -15.70 4.24
N SER A 200 10.59 -14.94 4.68
CA SER A 200 11.77 -15.51 5.32
C SER A 200 11.54 -16.05 6.73
N VAL A 201 10.43 -15.68 7.39
CA VAL A 201 10.08 -16.09 8.76
C VAL A 201 8.89 -17.07 8.82
N LEU A 202 8.26 -17.34 7.68
CA LEU A 202 7.20 -18.34 7.48
C LEU A 202 7.75 -19.59 6.82
#